data_6beadd3942ca10aef53c57b8dac3acbe
#
_entry.id   6beadd3942ca10aef53c57b8dac3acbe
#
_cell.length_a   1.000
_cell.length_b   1.000
_cell.length_c   1.000
_cell.angle_alpha   90.00
_cell.angle_beta   90.00
_cell.angle_gamma   90.00
#
_symmetry.space_group_name_H-M   'P 1'
#
loop_
_entity.id
_entity.type
_entity.pdbx_description
1 polymer ?
#
loop_
_entity_poly.entity_id
_entity_poly.type
_entity_poly.pdbx_seq_one_letter_code
_entity_poly.pdbx_strand_id
1 'polypeptide(L)'
;MVLSGMFFMLVFLVSDRKNWRKASFKLIAFTFVFQIGVIILGINTNVALNPVMNAWNPDQLPANWEAIRDQWLGYHQRNTPLHFVIAITLFLACYFYWTRPRVEGE
;
A
#
# COMPACT_ATOMS: atom_id res chain seq x y z
N MET A 1 2.55 1.93 -10.39
CA MET A 1 1.46 2.64 -9.72
C MET A 1 1.72 2.85 -8.22
N VAL A 2 2.06 1.79 -7.47
CA VAL A 2 2.32 1.92 -6.01
C VAL A 2 3.48 2.87 -5.73
N LEU A 3 4.58 2.75 -6.47
CA LEU A 3 5.76 3.60 -6.27
C LEU A 3 5.49 5.06 -6.62
N SER A 4 4.67 5.34 -7.64
CA SER A 4 4.28 6.71 -7.98
C SER A 4 3.41 7.33 -6.89
N GLY A 5 2.47 6.56 -6.33
CA GLY A 5 1.68 7.01 -5.18
C GLY A 5 2.54 7.34 -3.97
N MET A 6 3.54 6.50 -3.68
CA MET A 6 4.48 6.74 -2.59
C MET A 6 5.33 7.99 -2.83
N PHE A 7 5.75 8.21 -4.07
CA PHE A 7 6.49 9.42 -4.44
C PHE A 7 5.66 10.68 -4.18
N PHE A 8 4.40 10.69 -4.58
CA PHE A 8 3.51 11.84 -4.33
C PHE A 8 3.27 12.06 -2.84
N MET A 9 3.11 10.98 -2.05
CA MET A 9 2.99 11.10 -0.59
C MET A 9 4.24 11.70 0.03
N LEU A 10 5.42 11.28 -0.43
CA LEU A 10 6.69 11.82 0.06
C LEU A 10 6.82 13.31 -0.28
N VAL A 11 6.49 13.69 -1.51
CA VAL A 11 6.49 15.11 -1.93
C VAL A 11 5.53 15.92 -1.07
N PHE A 12 4.33 15.40 -0.80
CA PHE A 12 3.37 16.05 0.07
C PHE A 12 3.94 16.25 1.48
N LEU A 13 4.52 15.20 2.07
CA LEU A 13 5.07 15.28 3.43
C LEU A 13 6.20 16.30 3.54
N VAL A 14 7.07 16.36 2.55
CA VAL A 14 8.15 17.35 2.51
C VAL A 14 7.59 18.76 2.34
N SER A 15 6.65 18.93 1.42
CA SER A 15 6.06 20.23 1.11
C SER A 15 5.19 20.77 2.25
N ASP A 16 4.53 19.88 2.97
CA ASP A 16 3.58 20.23 4.05
C ASP A 16 4.19 20.07 5.45
N ARG A 17 5.50 19.92 5.56
CA ARG A 17 6.17 19.60 6.83
C ARG A 17 5.92 20.63 7.94
N LYS A 18 5.60 21.86 7.59
CA LYS A 18 5.24 22.90 8.57
C LYS A 18 3.93 22.61 9.28
N ASN A 19 3.09 21.79 8.69
CA ASN A 19 1.76 21.43 9.21
C ASN A 19 1.76 20.04 9.84
N TRP A 20 2.89 19.58 10.36
CA TRP A 20 3.07 18.23 10.89
C TRP A 20 2.10 17.86 12.02
N ARG A 21 1.54 18.86 12.70
CA ARG A 21 0.54 18.64 13.76
C ARG A 21 -0.88 18.48 13.22
N LYS A 22 -1.13 18.80 11.96
CA LYS A 22 -2.47 18.70 11.37
C LYS A 22 -2.82 17.26 11.07
N ALA A 23 -4.13 16.95 11.18
CA ALA A 23 -4.63 15.58 10.97
C ALA A 23 -4.30 15.05 9.57
N SER A 24 -4.42 15.90 8.55
CA SER A 24 -4.10 15.51 7.17
C SER A 24 -2.64 15.06 7.02
N PHE A 25 -1.71 15.79 7.60
CA PHE A 25 -0.28 15.42 7.58
C PHE A 25 -0.06 14.10 8.29
N LYS A 26 -0.62 13.94 9.50
CA LYS A 26 -0.46 12.71 10.28
C LYS A 26 -1.03 11.49 9.56
N LEU A 27 -2.19 11.65 8.91
CA LEU A 27 -2.81 10.58 8.14
C LEU A 27 -1.96 10.17 6.93
N ILE A 28 -1.41 11.13 6.20
CA ILE A 28 -0.51 10.83 5.07
C ILE A 28 0.77 10.16 5.55
N ALA A 29 1.34 10.64 6.65
CA ALA A 29 2.55 10.03 7.23
C ALA A 29 2.28 8.60 7.69
N PHE A 30 1.16 8.35 8.36
CA PHE A 30 0.74 7.00 8.74
C PHE A 30 0.57 6.11 7.52
N THR A 31 -0.14 6.60 6.51
CA THR A 31 -0.40 5.84 5.28
C THR A 31 0.91 5.50 4.57
N PHE A 32 1.84 6.43 4.51
CA PHE A 32 3.15 6.22 3.89
C PHE A 32 3.92 5.09 4.59
N VAL A 33 4.02 5.15 5.92
CA VAL A 33 4.71 4.13 6.72
C VAL A 33 3.99 2.79 6.62
N PHE A 34 2.66 2.79 6.71
CA PHE A 34 1.85 1.59 6.60
C PHE A 34 2.04 0.93 5.23
N GLN A 35 2.08 1.72 4.15
CA GLN A 35 2.27 1.20 2.81
C GLN A 35 3.66 0.58 2.61
N ILE A 36 4.69 1.14 3.22
CA ILE A 36 6.03 0.52 3.22
C ILE A 36 5.93 -0.89 3.82
N GLY A 37 5.25 -1.04 4.96
CA GLY A 37 5.04 -2.33 5.59
C GLY A 37 4.26 -3.30 4.69
N VAL A 38 3.23 -2.83 4.02
CA VAL A 38 2.42 -3.65 3.10
C VAL A 38 3.26 -4.10 1.90
N ILE A 39 4.12 -3.24 1.36
CA ILE A 39 5.01 -3.60 0.25
C ILE A 39 5.99 -4.68 0.70
N ILE A 40 6.62 -4.53 1.86
CA ILE A 40 7.55 -5.53 2.40
C ILE A 40 6.83 -6.87 2.59
N LEU A 41 5.63 -6.85 3.15
CA LEU A 41 4.82 -8.05 3.31
C LEU A 41 4.50 -8.69 1.95
N GLY A 42 4.12 -7.89 0.95
CA GLY A 42 3.82 -8.38 -0.40
C GLY A 42 5.02 -9.03 -1.06
N ILE A 43 6.22 -8.43 -0.92
CA ILE A 43 7.46 -8.98 -1.46
C ILE A 43 7.76 -10.36 -0.87
N ASN A 44 7.48 -10.55 0.44
CA ASN A 44 7.74 -11.81 1.13
C ASN A 44 6.60 -12.82 1.00
N THR A 45 5.50 -12.48 0.38
CA THR A 45 4.34 -13.35 0.20
C THR A 45 3.99 -13.53 -1.27
N ASN A 46 3.04 -12.76 -1.80
CA ASN A 46 2.55 -12.93 -3.18
C ASN A 46 3.66 -12.73 -4.22
N VAL A 47 4.47 -11.70 -4.09
CA VAL A 47 5.53 -11.41 -5.06
C VAL A 47 6.58 -12.52 -5.08
N ALA A 48 6.89 -13.11 -3.92
CA ALA A 48 7.82 -14.23 -3.83
C ALA A 48 7.31 -15.48 -4.57
N LEU A 49 5.99 -15.71 -4.61
CA LEU A 49 5.38 -16.84 -5.29
C LEU A 49 5.15 -16.59 -6.79
N ASN A 50 5.06 -15.35 -7.23
CA ASN A 50 4.77 -15.02 -8.62
C ASN A 50 5.76 -15.65 -9.62
N PRO A 51 7.09 -15.58 -9.42
CA PRO A 51 8.03 -16.23 -10.34
C PRO A 51 7.87 -17.75 -10.38
N VAL A 52 7.56 -18.37 -9.24
CA VAL A 52 7.34 -19.81 -9.14
C VAL A 52 6.15 -20.22 -10.01
N MET A 53 5.02 -19.50 -9.87
CA MET A 53 3.80 -19.79 -10.62
C MET A 53 3.95 -19.47 -12.10
N ASN A 54 4.66 -18.39 -12.45
CA ASN A 54 4.89 -18.00 -13.84
C ASN A 54 5.79 -18.98 -14.60
N ALA A 55 6.62 -19.71 -13.88
CA ALA A 55 7.49 -20.74 -14.47
C ALA A 55 6.76 -22.05 -14.78
N TRP A 56 5.51 -22.21 -14.35
CA TRP A 56 4.76 -23.43 -14.56
C TRP A 56 4.42 -23.63 -16.04
N ASN A 57 4.64 -24.86 -16.51
CA ASN A 57 4.11 -25.32 -17.79
C ASN A 57 2.66 -25.75 -17.59
N PRO A 58 1.66 -25.18 -18.33
CA PRO A 58 0.25 -25.56 -18.18
C PRO A 58 0.00 -27.04 -18.43
N ASP A 59 0.85 -27.69 -19.26
CA ASP A 59 0.70 -29.11 -19.60
C ASP A 59 1.39 -30.06 -18.60
N GLN A 60 2.27 -29.52 -17.76
CA GLN A 60 3.06 -30.27 -16.78
C GLN A 60 3.19 -29.48 -15.47
N LEU A 61 2.10 -29.38 -14.73
CA LEU A 61 2.13 -28.72 -13.45
C LEU A 61 2.89 -29.56 -12.40
N PRO A 62 3.63 -28.91 -11.46
CA PRO A 62 4.27 -29.66 -10.40
C PRO A 62 3.24 -30.36 -9.51
N ALA A 63 3.64 -31.43 -8.82
CA ALA A 63 2.72 -32.21 -8.01
C ALA A 63 2.08 -31.40 -6.87
N ASN A 64 2.75 -30.35 -6.41
CA ASN A 64 2.29 -29.49 -5.31
C ASN A 64 1.67 -28.16 -5.78
N TRP A 65 1.26 -28.08 -7.05
CA TRP A 65 0.76 -26.79 -7.59
C TRP A 65 -0.48 -26.28 -6.86
N GLU A 66 -1.36 -27.18 -6.42
CA GLU A 66 -2.56 -26.77 -5.69
C GLU A 66 -2.21 -26.15 -4.34
N ALA A 67 -1.24 -26.72 -3.62
CA ALA A 67 -0.79 -26.17 -2.35
C ALA A 67 -0.16 -24.78 -2.52
N ILE A 68 0.63 -24.60 -3.57
CA ILE A 68 1.25 -23.30 -3.85
C ILE A 68 0.18 -22.27 -4.26
N ARG A 69 -0.77 -22.67 -5.11
CA ARG A 69 -1.90 -21.81 -5.48
C ARG A 69 -2.71 -21.38 -4.25
N ASP A 70 -3.02 -22.34 -3.38
CA ASP A 70 -3.81 -22.06 -2.17
C ASP A 70 -3.04 -21.14 -1.22
N GLN A 71 -1.74 -21.29 -1.13
CA GLN A 71 -0.89 -20.39 -0.34
C GLN A 71 -0.93 -18.97 -0.92
N TRP A 72 -0.82 -18.82 -2.24
CA TRP A 72 -0.90 -17.53 -2.91
C TRP A 72 -2.26 -16.86 -2.67
N LEU A 73 -3.34 -17.62 -2.83
CA LEU A 73 -4.70 -17.12 -2.57
C LEU A 73 -4.88 -16.70 -1.11
N GLY A 74 -4.34 -17.48 -0.16
CA GLY A 74 -4.38 -17.14 1.25
C GLY A 74 -3.67 -15.84 1.56
N TYR A 75 -2.49 -15.64 0.99
CA TYR A 75 -1.77 -14.38 1.11
C TYR A 75 -2.54 -13.22 0.49
N HIS A 76 -3.13 -13.43 -0.68
CA HIS A 76 -3.91 -12.41 -1.36
C HIS A 76 -5.13 -12.00 -0.53
N GLN A 77 -5.86 -12.96 0.02
CA GLN A 77 -7.03 -12.70 0.87
C GLN A 77 -6.65 -11.96 2.15
N ARG A 78 -5.47 -12.23 2.72
CA ARG A 78 -4.98 -11.54 3.92
C ARG A 78 -4.49 -10.13 3.60
N ASN A 79 -3.83 -9.96 2.45
CA ASN A 79 -3.19 -8.69 2.10
C ASN A 79 -4.18 -7.68 1.51
N THR A 80 -5.24 -8.14 0.87
CA THR A 80 -6.23 -7.26 0.23
C THR A 80 -6.87 -6.27 1.21
N PRO A 81 -7.31 -6.65 2.42
CA PRO A 81 -7.86 -5.69 3.38
C PRO A 81 -6.88 -4.58 3.77
N LEU A 82 -5.58 -4.85 3.75
CA LEU A 82 -4.56 -3.86 4.06
C LEU A 82 -4.54 -2.72 3.03
N HIS A 83 -4.79 -3.04 1.77
CA HIS A 83 -4.91 -2.03 0.72
C HIS A 83 -6.16 -1.17 0.90
N PHE A 84 -7.26 -1.73 1.40
CA PHE A 84 -8.44 -0.96 1.76
C PHE A 84 -8.15 0.03 2.89
N VAL A 85 -7.36 -0.36 3.88
CA VAL A 85 -6.93 0.56 4.95
C VAL A 85 -6.16 1.73 4.36
N ILE A 86 -5.25 1.48 3.42
CA ILE A 86 -4.51 2.54 2.73
C ILE A 86 -5.47 3.49 2.00
N ALA A 87 -6.41 2.94 1.24
CA ALA A 87 -7.38 3.74 0.49
C ALA A 87 -8.24 4.61 1.41
N ILE A 88 -8.74 4.03 2.51
CA ILE A 88 -9.57 4.76 3.49
C ILE A 88 -8.78 5.88 4.14
N THR A 89 -7.55 5.60 4.59
CA THR A 89 -6.72 6.61 5.25
C THR A 89 -6.33 7.74 4.30
N LEU A 90 -6.05 7.43 3.04
CA LEU A 90 -5.79 8.45 2.02
C LEU A 90 -7.02 9.31 1.77
N PHE A 91 -8.20 8.70 1.67
CA PHE A 91 -9.45 9.43 1.48
C PHE A 91 -9.71 10.39 2.65
N LEU A 92 -9.53 9.90 3.89
CA LEU A 92 -9.69 10.74 5.08
C LEU A 92 -8.65 11.86 5.11
N ALA A 93 -7.42 11.58 4.71
CA ALA A 93 -6.37 12.58 4.63
C ALA A 93 -6.73 13.70 3.65
N CYS A 94 -7.25 13.34 2.49
CA CYS A 94 -7.71 14.31 1.49
C CYS A 94 -8.87 15.14 2.03
N TYR A 95 -9.82 14.50 2.71
CA TYR A 95 -10.95 15.20 3.32
C TYR A 95 -10.47 16.23 4.35
N PHE A 96 -9.61 15.81 5.29
CA PHE A 96 -9.10 16.70 6.33
C PHE A 96 -8.21 17.80 5.75
N TYR A 97 -7.43 17.49 4.70
CA TYR A 97 -6.65 18.51 4.02
C TYR A 97 -7.55 19.57 3.37
N TRP A 98 -8.59 19.12 2.68
CA TRP A 98 -9.53 20.01 1.98
C TRP A 98 -10.29 20.90 2.94
N THR A 99 -10.67 20.39 4.11
CA THR A 99 -11.49 21.08 5.10
C THR A 99 -10.68 21.81 6.17
N ARG A 100 -9.35 21.67 6.19
CA ARG A 100 -8.55 22.34 7.22
C ARG A 100 -8.62 23.86 7.05
N PRO A 101 -8.65 24.64 8.18
CA PRO A 101 -8.63 26.07 8.09
C PRO A 101 -7.38 26.55 7.38
N ARG A 102 -7.56 27.49 6.44
CA ARG A 102 -6.43 28.13 5.76
C ARG A 102 -6.03 29.35 6.54
N VAL A 103 -4.73 29.45 6.79
CA VAL A 103 -4.15 30.65 7.39
C VAL A 103 -3.74 31.58 6.26
N GLU A 104 -3.93 32.89 6.49
CA GLU A 104 -3.52 33.90 5.52
C GLU A 104 -2.04 33.74 5.18
N GLY A 105 -1.71 33.64 3.90
CA GLY A 105 -0.35 33.41 3.43
C GLY A 105 0.03 31.96 3.16
N GLU A 106 -0.85 30.99 3.39
CA GLU A 106 -0.64 29.58 2.99
C GLU A 106 -0.81 29.38 1.48
#